data_b00516c82e910a4d6c702f314daddc23
#
_entry.id   b00516c82e910a4d6c702f314daddc23
#
_cell.length_a   1.000
_cell.length_b   1.000
_cell.length_c   1.000
_cell.angle_alpha   90.00
_cell.angle_beta   90.00
_cell.angle_gamma   90.00
#
_symmetry.space_group_name_H-M   'P 1'
#
loop_
_entity.id
_entity.type
_entity.pdbx_description
1 polymer ?
#
loop_
_entity_poly.entity_id
_entity_poly.type
_entity_poly.pdbx_seq_one_letter_code
_entity_poly.pdbx_strand_id
1 'polypeptide(L)'
;MADKLAVIYIVDVGSTTRECNNGRNQSDLEYCLRYLELKIIEIIASNRITWSVGIIAFRTNETNNPLETEGYENIRILKPLGKIELSDLREIKSELVPSDTDEGDAISAIVVAISEIIDFTQLKSGKPGKFVRRICILTDGKGMINPEGSEEIARKMNESDIELVVIGTDFDDPEFGFKEENKCFFKQKNERLLEDLVSRCVKGVFGTAAAAIEQALKPPMKPIRPYLTYEGPLELGDIRKYPDSAISIDVKRYFKTKRAKPPSANLFVLRTPIADDMKSKDRIIDGEDLSTIRNARTYKVDDPSYPLGKKDVNLEDLARGYLYGRTIVPMNKADEGVTKFITIQSFTIIGFVPCHKV
;
A
#
# COMPACT_ATOMS: atom_id res chain seq x y z
N MET A 1 -14.13 0.22 -4.02
CA MET A 1 -13.57 -0.96 -3.33
C MET A 1 -12.08 -0.74 -3.22
N ALA A 2 -11.43 -1.15 -2.14
CA ALA A 2 -9.97 -1.09 -2.07
C ALA A 2 -9.39 -2.10 -3.06
N ASP A 3 -8.44 -1.66 -3.91
CA ASP A 3 -7.82 -2.53 -4.89
C ASP A 3 -7.00 -3.60 -4.16
N LYS A 4 -7.19 -4.84 -4.56
CA LYS A 4 -6.37 -5.96 -4.11
C LYS A 4 -5.09 -5.98 -4.94
N LEU A 5 -3.94 -6.15 -4.30
CA LEU A 5 -2.64 -6.21 -4.96
C LEU A 5 -2.02 -7.59 -4.74
N ALA A 6 -1.52 -8.18 -5.82
CA ALA A 6 -0.65 -9.36 -5.80
C ALA A 6 0.63 -9.01 -6.54
N VAL A 7 1.75 -8.94 -5.83
CA VAL A 7 3.06 -8.61 -6.40
C VAL A 7 4.06 -9.70 -6.08
N ILE A 8 4.79 -10.15 -7.11
CA ILE A 8 5.92 -11.07 -6.97
C ILE A 8 7.19 -10.32 -7.34
N TYR A 9 8.16 -10.36 -6.45
CA TYR A 9 9.52 -9.88 -6.72
C TYR A 9 10.40 -11.08 -7.05
N ILE A 10 11.00 -11.05 -8.22
CA ILE A 10 11.99 -12.02 -8.69
C ILE A 10 13.36 -11.38 -8.50
N VAL A 11 14.23 -12.02 -7.73
CA VAL A 11 15.55 -11.49 -7.39
C VAL A 11 16.63 -12.39 -7.96
N ASP A 12 17.54 -11.80 -8.69
CA ASP A 12 18.75 -12.43 -9.18
C ASP A 12 19.76 -12.58 -8.05
N VAL A 13 20.16 -13.81 -7.77
CA VAL A 13 21.18 -14.12 -6.75
C VAL A 13 22.39 -14.85 -7.31
N GLY A 14 22.56 -14.84 -8.64
CA GLY A 14 23.69 -15.49 -9.28
C GLY A 14 25.05 -14.98 -8.82
N SER A 15 26.13 -15.72 -9.10
CA SER A 15 27.49 -15.43 -8.62
C SER A 15 27.98 -14.03 -9.00
N THR A 16 27.58 -13.53 -10.17
CA THR A 16 27.94 -12.21 -10.70
C THR A 16 27.40 -11.05 -9.88
N THR A 17 26.34 -11.27 -9.12
CA THR A 17 25.71 -10.21 -8.28
C THR A 17 26.54 -9.83 -7.06
N ARG A 18 27.62 -10.58 -6.75
CA ARG A 18 28.63 -10.23 -5.71
C ARG A 18 29.49 -9.02 -6.11
N GLU A 19 29.57 -8.72 -7.39
CA GLU A 19 30.46 -7.67 -7.88
C GLU A 19 30.00 -6.29 -7.40
N CYS A 20 31.00 -5.44 -7.12
CA CYS A 20 30.80 -4.03 -6.80
C CYS A 20 31.20 -3.22 -8.03
N ASN A 21 30.22 -2.71 -8.78
CA ASN A 21 30.47 -2.00 -10.03
C ASN A 21 30.22 -0.49 -9.89
N ASN A 22 30.69 0.28 -10.85
CA ASN A 22 30.46 1.71 -11.00
C ASN A 22 30.81 2.55 -9.75
N GLY A 23 31.88 2.16 -9.03
CA GLY A 23 32.39 2.89 -7.86
C GLY A 23 31.54 2.74 -6.60
N ARG A 24 30.58 1.82 -6.58
CA ARG A 24 29.81 1.48 -5.38
C ARG A 24 30.62 0.63 -4.40
N ASN A 25 30.40 0.85 -3.11
CA ASN A 25 30.92 -0.02 -2.04
C ASN A 25 29.96 -1.19 -1.73
N GLN A 26 28.82 -1.28 -2.40
CA GLN A 26 27.78 -2.29 -2.25
C GLN A 26 27.81 -3.22 -3.45
N SER A 27 27.53 -4.50 -3.24
CA SER A 27 27.35 -5.45 -4.33
C SER A 27 26.11 -5.11 -5.16
N ASP A 28 26.05 -5.63 -6.39
CA ASP A 28 24.93 -5.40 -7.29
C ASP A 28 23.63 -5.95 -6.67
N LEU A 29 23.71 -7.09 -5.94
CA LEU A 29 22.58 -7.63 -5.18
C LEU A 29 22.14 -6.69 -4.05
N GLU A 30 23.06 -6.26 -3.18
CA GLU A 30 22.72 -5.35 -2.07
C GLU A 30 22.09 -4.06 -2.58
N TYR A 31 22.54 -3.57 -3.71
CA TYR A 31 21.97 -2.37 -4.34
C TYR A 31 20.55 -2.59 -4.82
N CYS A 32 20.25 -3.70 -5.49
CA CYS A 32 18.89 -4.07 -5.90
C CYS A 32 17.97 -4.32 -4.70
N LEU A 33 18.47 -4.99 -3.66
CA LEU A 33 17.71 -5.28 -2.45
C LEU A 33 17.24 -4.01 -1.74
N ARG A 34 17.96 -2.91 -1.85
CA ARG A 34 17.54 -1.62 -1.31
C ARG A 34 16.16 -1.18 -1.85
N TYR A 35 15.92 -1.38 -3.15
CA TYR A 35 14.60 -1.10 -3.74
C TYR A 35 13.52 -2.04 -3.18
N LEU A 36 13.83 -3.34 -3.11
CA LEU A 36 12.93 -4.36 -2.56
C LEU A 36 12.53 -4.03 -1.12
N GLU A 37 13.49 -3.71 -0.26
CA GLU A 37 13.27 -3.32 1.13
C GLU A 37 12.33 -2.11 1.24
N LEU A 38 12.58 -1.05 0.45
CA LEU A 38 11.74 0.14 0.45
C LEU A 38 10.29 -0.19 0.07
N LYS A 39 10.09 -1.06 -0.94
CA LYS A 39 8.75 -1.46 -1.39
C LYS A 39 8.03 -2.37 -0.38
N ILE A 40 8.73 -3.30 0.21
CA ILE A 40 8.15 -4.16 1.27
C ILE A 40 7.77 -3.32 2.49
N ILE A 41 8.63 -2.41 2.94
CA ILE A 41 8.34 -1.51 4.06
C ILE A 41 7.12 -0.62 3.75
N GLU A 42 7.00 -0.10 2.52
CA GLU A 42 5.82 0.65 2.07
C GLU A 42 4.53 -0.18 2.19
N ILE A 43 4.58 -1.44 1.75
CA ILE A 43 3.44 -2.37 1.82
C ILE A 43 3.07 -2.66 3.27
N ILE A 44 4.03 -2.98 4.13
CA ILE A 44 3.82 -3.22 5.57
C ILE A 44 3.24 -1.98 6.24
N ALA A 45 3.81 -0.80 5.99
CA ALA A 45 3.36 0.47 6.56
C ALA A 45 1.93 0.86 6.11
N SER A 46 1.51 0.41 4.91
CA SER A 46 0.15 0.64 4.41
C SER A 46 -0.92 -0.08 5.22
N ASN A 47 -0.55 -1.14 5.94
CA ASN A 47 -1.41 -2.03 6.74
C ASN A 47 -2.66 -2.53 5.97
N ARG A 48 -2.53 -2.77 4.66
CA ARG A 48 -3.62 -3.24 3.81
C ARG A 48 -3.63 -4.76 3.74
N ILE A 49 -4.61 -5.38 4.37
CA ILE A 49 -4.81 -6.85 4.40
C ILE A 49 -4.97 -7.45 2.99
N THR A 50 -5.39 -6.65 2.02
CA THR A 50 -5.64 -7.09 0.63
C THR A 50 -4.40 -7.02 -0.26
N TRP A 51 -3.25 -6.67 0.27
CA TRP A 51 -1.99 -6.63 -0.44
C TRP A 51 -1.15 -7.84 -0.09
N SER A 52 -0.78 -8.59 -1.11
CA SER A 52 -0.02 -9.83 -1.00
C SER A 52 1.30 -9.70 -1.74
N VAL A 53 2.35 -10.22 -1.15
CA VAL A 53 3.71 -10.20 -1.68
C VAL A 53 4.24 -11.62 -1.75
N GLY A 54 4.88 -11.95 -2.86
CA GLY A 54 5.66 -13.17 -3.04
C GLY A 54 7.11 -12.82 -3.39
N ILE A 55 8.05 -13.66 -3.00
CA ILE A 55 9.48 -13.49 -3.30
C ILE A 55 10.02 -14.78 -3.92
N ILE A 56 10.62 -14.64 -5.09
CA ILE A 56 11.26 -15.72 -5.83
C ILE A 56 12.73 -15.32 -6.06
N ALA A 57 13.65 -16.21 -5.76
CA ALA A 57 15.03 -16.07 -6.15
C ALA A 57 15.35 -16.97 -7.35
N PHE A 58 16.14 -16.50 -8.29
CA PHE A 58 16.63 -17.32 -9.40
C PHE A 58 18.17 -17.26 -9.48
N ARG A 59 18.75 -18.22 -10.22
CA ARG A 59 20.17 -18.52 -10.18
C ARG A 59 20.60 -18.96 -8.79
N THR A 60 19.77 -19.78 -8.15
CA THR A 60 20.01 -20.34 -6.80
C THR A 60 20.72 -21.69 -6.90
N ASN A 61 21.47 -22.05 -5.85
CA ASN A 61 22.11 -23.38 -5.77
C ASN A 61 21.07 -24.51 -5.63
N GLU A 62 19.91 -24.21 -5.08
CA GLU A 62 18.83 -25.17 -4.82
C GLU A 62 17.58 -24.80 -5.62
N THR A 63 16.83 -25.81 -6.03
CA THR A 63 15.54 -25.64 -6.66
C THR A 63 14.42 -25.95 -5.66
N ASN A 64 13.44 -25.05 -5.58
CA ASN A 64 12.21 -25.25 -4.78
C ASN A 64 11.08 -24.44 -5.38
N ASN A 65 10.38 -25.02 -6.35
CA ASN A 65 9.22 -24.40 -6.98
C ASN A 65 8.26 -25.49 -7.50
N PRO A 66 6.98 -25.18 -7.72
CA PRO A 66 5.98 -26.18 -8.19
C PRO A 66 6.25 -26.76 -9.58
N LEU A 67 7.07 -26.09 -10.41
CA LEU A 67 7.39 -26.48 -11.78
C LEU A 67 8.77 -27.14 -11.91
N GLU A 68 9.39 -27.53 -10.80
CA GLU A 68 10.71 -28.19 -10.78
C GLU A 68 10.78 -29.41 -11.70
N THR A 69 9.73 -30.22 -11.70
CA THR A 69 9.64 -31.44 -12.53
C THR A 69 9.48 -31.16 -14.03
N GLU A 70 9.16 -29.91 -14.40
CA GLU A 70 9.00 -29.47 -15.79
C GLU A 70 10.28 -28.80 -16.34
N GLY A 71 11.38 -28.82 -15.57
CA GLY A 71 12.68 -28.32 -16.00
C GLY A 71 12.98 -26.86 -15.60
N TYR A 72 12.18 -26.29 -14.70
CA TYR A 72 12.44 -24.96 -14.15
C TYR A 72 13.38 -25.05 -12.93
N GLU A 73 14.64 -25.30 -13.20
CA GLU A 73 15.70 -25.50 -12.21
C GLU A 73 16.33 -24.18 -11.77
N ASN A 74 17.07 -24.19 -10.62
CA ASN A 74 17.76 -23.04 -10.04
C ASN A 74 16.85 -21.85 -9.69
N ILE A 75 15.57 -22.14 -9.38
CA ILE A 75 14.58 -21.17 -8.99
C ILE A 75 13.96 -21.63 -7.65
N ARG A 76 13.98 -20.74 -6.67
CA ARG A 76 13.45 -21.02 -5.33
C ARG A 76 12.40 -19.98 -4.93
N ILE A 77 11.24 -20.45 -4.50
CA ILE A 77 10.23 -19.59 -3.88
C ILE A 77 10.61 -19.43 -2.41
N LEU A 78 11.11 -18.25 -2.04
CA LEU A 78 11.46 -17.92 -0.66
C LEU A 78 10.23 -17.60 0.16
N LYS A 79 9.31 -16.85 -0.42
CA LYS A 79 8.04 -16.50 0.20
C LYS A 79 6.92 -16.68 -0.82
N PRO A 80 5.98 -17.62 -0.61
CA PRO A 80 4.78 -17.71 -1.45
C PRO A 80 3.91 -16.46 -1.28
N LEU A 81 3.07 -16.18 -2.29
CA LEU A 81 2.18 -15.03 -2.27
C LEU A 81 1.29 -15.02 -1.01
N GLY A 82 1.39 -13.96 -0.22
CA GLY A 82 0.65 -13.82 1.01
C GLY A 82 0.88 -12.48 1.71
N LYS A 83 0.35 -12.36 2.91
CA LYS A 83 0.64 -11.23 3.79
C LYS A 83 2.13 -11.24 4.15
N ILE A 84 2.75 -10.06 4.16
CA ILE A 84 4.15 -9.91 4.54
C ILE A 84 4.26 -9.08 5.82
N GLU A 85 5.15 -9.49 6.72
CA GLU A 85 5.43 -8.84 8.01
C GLU A 85 6.91 -8.47 8.14
N LEU A 86 7.27 -7.70 9.16
CA LEU A 86 8.67 -7.29 9.38
C LEU A 86 9.59 -8.48 9.75
N SER A 87 9.05 -9.53 10.34
CA SER A 87 9.77 -10.80 10.59
C SER A 87 10.18 -11.45 9.27
N ASP A 88 9.23 -11.55 8.32
CA ASP A 88 9.48 -12.12 7.00
C ASP A 88 10.56 -11.35 6.25
N LEU A 89 10.56 -10.01 6.35
CA LEU A 89 11.59 -9.19 5.70
C LEU A 89 13.00 -9.51 6.22
N ARG A 90 13.15 -9.76 7.51
CA ARG A 90 14.44 -10.14 8.10
C ARG A 90 14.91 -11.51 7.63
N GLU A 91 13.99 -12.47 7.57
CA GLU A 91 14.25 -13.83 7.09
C GLU A 91 14.65 -13.83 5.61
N ILE A 92 13.85 -13.17 4.76
CA ILE A 92 14.13 -12.99 3.32
C ILE A 92 15.52 -12.36 3.11
N LYS A 93 15.85 -11.33 3.88
CA LYS A 93 17.16 -10.67 3.79
C LYS A 93 18.32 -11.59 4.15
N SER A 94 18.14 -12.50 5.08
CA SER A 94 19.17 -13.49 5.45
C SER A 94 19.33 -14.61 4.41
N GLU A 95 18.28 -14.90 3.63
CA GLU A 95 18.29 -15.92 2.58
C GLU A 95 18.74 -15.39 1.22
N LEU A 96 18.52 -14.09 0.94
CA LEU A 96 18.95 -13.44 -0.29
C LEU A 96 20.44 -13.09 -0.24
N VAL A 97 21.24 -14.11 -0.44
CA VAL A 97 22.72 -14.01 -0.55
C VAL A 97 23.18 -14.50 -1.90
N PRO A 98 24.28 -13.96 -2.46
CA PRO A 98 24.78 -14.40 -3.75
C PRO A 98 25.09 -15.90 -3.74
N SER A 99 24.61 -16.63 -4.73
CA SER A 99 24.88 -18.05 -4.95
C SER A 99 26.29 -18.28 -5.54
N ASP A 100 26.67 -19.55 -5.64
CA ASP A 100 27.92 -19.95 -6.32
C ASP A 100 27.68 -20.38 -7.78
N THR A 101 26.43 -20.35 -8.25
CA THR A 101 26.07 -20.77 -9.60
C THR A 101 25.69 -19.58 -10.48
N ASP A 102 25.90 -19.73 -11.78
CA ASP A 102 25.41 -18.84 -12.82
C ASP A 102 24.28 -19.48 -13.63
N GLU A 103 23.93 -20.73 -13.29
CA GLU A 103 22.84 -21.46 -13.93
C GLU A 103 21.49 -20.93 -13.42
N GLY A 104 20.53 -20.84 -14.33
CA GLY A 104 19.20 -20.31 -14.08
C GLY A 104 18.86 -19.16 -15.00
N ASP A 105 17.61 -19.10 -15.42
CA ASP A 105 17.13 -18.18 -16.44
C ASP A 105 16.04 -17.25 -15.91
N ALA A 106 16.17 -15.97 -16.20
CA ALA A 106 15.20 -14.94 -15.83
C ALA A 106 13.81 -15.20 -16.45
N ILE A 107 13.76 -15.70 -17.69
CA ILE A 107 12.52 -16.02 -18.39
C ILE A 107 11.80 -17.16 -17.69
N SER A 108 12.52 -18.21 -17.31
CA SER A 108 12.01 -19.32 -16.53
C SER A 108 11.45 -18.88 -15.18
N ALA A 109 12.13 -17.95 -14.51
CA ALA A 109 11.64 -17.36 -13.25
C ALA A 109 10.33 -16.58 -13.43
N ILE A 110 10.18 -15.88 -14.58
CA ILE A 110 8.90 -15.22 -14.93
C ILE A 110 7.77 -16.25 -15.07
N VAL A 111 8.03 -17.39 -15.72
CA VAL A 111 7.01 -18.45 -15.89
C VAL A 111 6.54 -18.98 -14.54
N VAL A 112 7.46 -19.26 -13.62
CA VAL A 112 7.14 -19.69 -12.24
C VAL A 112 6.30 -18.62 -11.54
N ALA A 113 6.66 -17.34 -11.67
CA ALA A 113 5.90 -16.25 -11.08
C ALA A 113 4.52 -16.06 -11.69
N ILE A 114 4.35 -16.27 -13.00
CA ILE A 114 3.04 -16.25 -13.68
C ILE A 114 2.14 -17.35 -13.13
N SER A 115 2.66 -18.57 -12.98
CA SER A 115 1.90 -19.68 -12.39
C SER A 115 1.42 -19.35 -10.99
N GLU A 116 2.33 -18.94 -10.11
CA GLU A 116 2.05 -18.58 -8.72
C GLU A 116 0.99 -17.47 -8.60
N ILE A 117 1.11 -16.39 -9.42
CA ILE A 117 0.19 -15.25 -9.33
C ILE A 117 -1.20 -15.57 -9.88
N ILE A 118 -1.29 -16.43 -10.91
CA ILE A 118 -2.55 -16.90 -11.48
C ILE A 118 -3.27 -17.78 -10.45
N ASP A 119 -2.58 -18.77 -9.90
CA ASP A 119 -3.12 -19.71 -8.93
C ASP A 119 -3.63 -18.98 -7.68
N PHE A 120 -2.84 -18.06 -7.15
CA PHE A 120 -3.22 -17.25 -5.99
C PHE A 120 -4.43 -16.34 -6.26
N THR A 121 -4.54 -15.78 -7.45
CA THR A 121 -5.60 -14.80 -7.77
C THR A 121 -6.85 -15.43 -8.37
N GLN A 122 -6.85 -16.75 -8.62
CA GLN A 122 -8.01 -17.48 -9.12
C GLN A 122 -9.04 -17.66 -8.01
N LEU A 123 -10.31 -17.42 -8.34
CA LEU A 123 -11.42 -17.70 -7.43
C LEU A 123 -11.74 -19.19 -7.43
N LYS A 124 -12.36 -19.69 -6.35
CA LYS A 124 -12.88 -21.08 -6.27
C LYS A 124 -13.81 -21.47 -7.42
N SER A 125 -14.37 -20.49 -8.12
CA SER A 125 -15.21 -20.67 -9.30
C SER A 125 -14.43 -20.80 -10.62
N GLY A 126 -13.09 -20.81 -10.58
CA GLY A 126 -12.23 -20.81 -11.76
C GLY A 126 -12.12 -19.47 -12.50
N LYS A 127 -12.83 -18.43 -12.05
CA LYS A 127 -12.76 -17.09 -12.66
C LYS A 127 -11.62 -16.26 -12.07
N PRO A 128 -10.98 -15.37 -12.85
CA PRO A 128 -9.95 -14.48 -12.32
C PRO A 128 -10.55 -13.51 -11.29
N GLY A 129 -9.91 -13.40 -10.13
CA GLY A 129 -10.26 -12.42 -9.11
C GLY A 129 -9.84 -11.01 -9.54
N LYS A 130 -10.51 -9.97 -9.00
CA LYS A 130 -10.14 -8.56 -9.23
C LYS A 130 -8.90 -8.20 -8.41
N PHE A 131 -7.74 -8.42 -8.99
CA PHE A 131 -6.45 -8.04 -8.44
C PHE A 131 -5.68 -7.17 -9.44
N VAL A 132 -4.89 -6.24 -8.91
CA VAL A 132 -3.76 -5.67 -9.64
C VAL A 132 -2.62 -6.67 -9.51
N ARG A 133 -2.17 -7.24 -10.62
CA ARG A 133 -1.12 -8.25 -10.67
C ARG A 133 0.16 -7.61 -11.18
N ARG A 134 1.27 -7.86 -10.49
CA ARG A 134 2.57 -7.31 -10.87
C ARG A 134 3.67 -8.33 -10.64
N ILE A 135 4.57 -8.44 -11.60
CA ILE A 135 5.83 -9.18 -11.49
C ILE A 135 6.95 -8.17 -11.65
N CYS A 136 7.86 -8.13 -10.69
CA CYS A 136 9.01 -7.22 -10.68
C CYS A 136 10.29 -8.03 -10.64
N ILE A 137 11.15 -7.88 -11.64
CA ILE A 137 12.45 -8.53 -11.74
C ILE A 137 13.54 -7.56 -11.34
N LEU A 138 14.45 -8.04 -10.48
CA LEU A 138 15.66 -7.36 -10.05
C LEU A 138 16.85 -8.21 -10.50
N THR A 139 17.68 -7.70 -11.43
CA THR A 139 18.80 -8.46 -12.00
C THR A 139 19.99 -7.56 -12.35
N ASP A 140 21.18 -8.13 -12.37
CA ASP A 140 22.39 -7.51 -12.90
C ASP A 140 22.51 -7.65 -14.44
N GLY A 141 21.67 -8.50 -15.05
CA GLY A 141 21.64 -8.76 -16.48
C GLY A 141 22.83 -9.57 -17.01
N LYS A 142 23.68 -10.13 -16.13
CA LYS A 142 24.88 -10.86 -16.56
C LYS A 142 24.64 -12.37 -16.70
N GLY A 143 23.53 -12.89 -16.21
CA GLY A 143 23.14 -14.29 -16.31
C GLY A 143 22.76 -14.68 -17.75
N MET A 144 22.75 -15.98 -18.03
CA MET A 144 22.29 -16.48 -19.31
C MET A 144 20.77 -16.33 -19.42
N ILE A 145 20.27 -15.73 -20.50
CA ILE A 145 18.84 -15.61 -20.79
C ILE A 145 18.52 -16.35 -22.09
N ASN A 146 17.59 -17.29 -22.00
CA ASN A 146 17.05 -17.98 -23.17
C ASN A 146 15.87 -17.18 -23.74
N PRO A 147 15.95 -16.66 -24.98
CA PRO A 147 14.87 -15.90 -25.59
C PRO A 147 13.67 -16.76 -26.03
N GLU A 148 13.80 -18.09 -26.01
CA GLU A 148 12.73 -18.97 -26.44
C GLU A 148 11.47 -18.80 -25.60
N GLY A 149 10.31 -18.72 -26.24
CA GLY A 149 9.02 -18.56 -25.56
C GLY A 149 8.69 -17.16 -25.08
N SER A 150 9.57 -16.16 -25.26
CA SER A 150 9.33 -14.77 -24.79
C SER A 150 8.03 -14.17 -25.34
N GLU A 151 7.65 -14.47 -26.58
CA GLU A 151 6.39 -13.99 -27.20
C GLU A 151 5.15 -14.63 -26.53
N GLU A 152 5.22 -15.91 -26.20
CA GLU A 152 4.15 -16.61 -25.54
C GLU A 152 3.95 -16.13 -24.11
N ILE A 153 5.03 -15.87 -23.41
CA ILE A 153 5.05 -15.28 -22.07
C ILE A 153 4.41 -13.90 -22.09
N ALA A 154 4.82 -13.02 -23.00
CA ALA A 154 4.21 -11.68 -23.14
C ALA A 154 2.70 -11.78 -23.43
N ARG A 155 2.30 -12.69 -24.31
CA ARG A 155 0.88 -12.94 -24.59
C ARG A 155 0.13 -13.39 -23.33
N LYS A 156 0.67 -14.35 -22.56
CA LYS A 156 0.07 -14.87 -21.34
C LYS A 156 -0.07 -13.78 -20.26
N MET A 157 0.93 -12.92 -20.11
CA MET A 157 0.88 -11.78 -19.21
C MET A 157 -0.19 -10.79 -19.60
N ASN A 158 -0.31 -10.47 -20.89
CA ASN A 158 -1.35 -9.57 -21.40
C ASN A 158 -2.77 -10.15 -21.20
N GLU A 159 -2.98 -11.44 -21.48
CA GLU A 159 -4.25 -12.14 -21.25
C GLU A 159 -4.65 -12.16 -19.77
N SER A 160 -3.67 -12.31 -18.88
CA SER A 160 -3.88 -12.37 -17.44
C SER A 160 -3.86 -11.01 -16.74
N ASP A 161 -3.71 -9.92 -17.49
CA ASP A 161 -3.59 -8.53 -16.99
C ASP A 161 -2.49 -8.39 -15.93
N ILE A 162 -1.28 -8.93 -16.22
CA ILE A 162 -0.12 -8.88 -15.36
C ILE A 162 0.81 -7.77 -15.85
N GLU A 163 1.22 -6.88 -14.96
CA GLU A 163 2.23 -5.84 -15.19
C GLU A 163 3.63 -6.43 -15.00
N LEU A 164 4.52 -6.23 -15.98
CA LEU A 164 5.93 -6.61 -15.89
C LEU A 164 6.78 -5.39 -15.65
N VAL A 165 7.54 -5.42 -14.56
CA VAL A 165 8.52 -4.38 -14.21
C VAL A 165 9.90 -5.01 -14.21
N VAL A 166 10.80 -4.54 -15.04
CA VAL A 166 12.20 -4.97 -15.09
C VAL A 166 13.09 -3.86 -14.58
N ILE A 167 13.83 -4.15 -13.53
CA ILE A 167 14.76 -3.23 -12.88
C ILE A 167 16.16 -3.85 -12.95
N GLY A 168 17.01 -3.26 -13.77
CA GLY A 168 18.37 -3.72 -13.93
C GLY A 168 19.39 -2.88 -13.16
N THR A 169 20.40 -3.55 -12.60
CA THR A 169 21.55 -2.85 -12.03
C THR A 169 22.39 -2.27 -13.15
N ASP A 170 22.49 -0.95 -13.18
CA ASP A 170 23.27 -0.21 -14.19
C ASP A 170 22.86 -0.49 -15.65
N PHE A 171 21.54 -0.64 -15.87
CA PHE A 171 21.01 -0.67 -17.24
C PHE A 171 21.02 0.72 -17.84
N ASP A 172 21.13 0.80 -19.18
CA ASP A 172 21.08 2.07 -19.86
C ASP A 172 19.67 2.66 -19.76
N ASP A 173 19.59 3.89 -19.28
CA ASP A 173 18.35 4.61 -19.15
C ASP A 173 18.51 6.03 -19.74
N PRO A 174 18.01 6.26 -20.96
CA PRO A 174 18.12 7.56 -21.63
C PRO A 174 17.35 8.67 -20.89
N GLU A 175 16.25 8.33 -20.20
CA GLU A 175 15.44 9.29 -19.47
C GLU A 175 16.13 9.73 -18.16
N PHE A 176 16.79 8.79 -17.50
CA PHE A 176 17.58 9.06 -16.29
C PHE A 176 18.99 9.59 -16.61
N GLY A 177 19.40 9.47 -17.88
CA GLY A 177 20.70 9.95 -18.36
C GLY A 177 21.89 9.10 -17.96
N PHE A 178 21.66 7.84 -17.59
CA PHE A 178 22.71 6.89 -17.23
C PHE A 178 23.06 5.99 -18.42
N LYS A 179 24.35 5.81 -18.66
CA LYS A 179 24.90 4.85 -19.63
C LYS A 179 26.18 4.24 -19.08
N GLU A 180 26.26 2.90 -19.05
CA GLU A 180 27.46 2.18 -18.63
C GLU A 180 28.50 2.14 -19.75
N GLU A 181 29.72 2.66 -19.51
CA GLU A 181 30.75 2.81 -20.55
C GLU A 181 31.35 1.47 -20.98
N ASN A 182 31.58 0.52 -20.08
CA ASN A 182 32.26 -0.75 -20.33
C ASN A 182 31.35 -1.97 -20.13
N LYS A 183 30.14 -1.91 -20.68
CA LYS A 183 29.16 -2.98 -20.55
C LYS A 183 29.61 -4.25 -21.27
N CYS A 184 29.57 -5.40 -20.57
CA CYS A 184 29.92 -6.67 -21.18
C CYS A 184 28.88 -7.07 -22.24
N PHE A 185 29.33 -7.83 -23.26
CA PHE A 185 28.49 -8.21 -24.39
C PHE A 185 27.21 -8.97 -23.96
N PHE A 186 27.33 -9.86 -22.98
CA PHE A 186 26.18 -10.62 -22.47
C PHE A 186 25.15 -9.70 -21.83
N LYS A 187 25.57 -8.78 -20.99
CA LYS A 187 24.68 -7.81 -20.35
C LYS A 187 23.95 -6.94 -21.38
N GLN A 188 24.68 -6.45 -22.40
CA GLN A 188 24.09 -5.66 -23.48
C GLN A 188 23.05 -6.44 -24.28
N LYS A 189 23.29 -7.73 -24.54
CA LYS A 189 22.34 -8.61 -25.22
C LYS A 189 21.11 -8.85 -24.37
N ASN A 190 21.29 -9.18 -23.08
CA ASN A 190 20.21 -9.48 -22.14
C ASN A 190 19.33 -8.27 -21.87
N GLU A 191 19.93 -7.09 -21.76
CA GLU A 191 19.21 -5.83 -21.61
C GLU A 191 18.24 -5.59 -22.76
N ARG A 192 18.71 -5.78 -24.01
CA ARG A 192 17.84 -5.68 -25.18
C ARG A 192 16.75 -6.73 -25.22
N LEU A 193 17.04 -7.97 -24.81
CA LEU A 193 16.03 -9.04 -24.75
C LEU A 193 14.96 -8.73 -23.71
N LEU A 194 15.33 -8.22 -22.55
CA LEU A 194 14.39 -7.84 -21.50
C LEU A 194 13.58 -6.60 -21.90
N GLU A 195 14.21 -5.62 -22.55
CA GLU A 195 13.54 -4.44 -23.10
C GLU A 195 12.51 -4.83 -24.16
N ASP A 196 12.87 -5.74 -25.09
CA ASP A 196 11.96 -6.26 -26.10
C ASP A 196 10.77 -7.01 -25.47
N LEU A 197 11.02 -7.86 -24.49
CA LEU A 197 9.96 -8.53 -23.73
C LEU A 197 9.00 -7.53 -23.08
N VAL A 198 9.54 -6.52 -22.41
CA VAL A 198 8.75 -5.46 -21.75
C VAL A 198 7.92 -4.67 -22.76
N SER A 199 8.50 -4.37 -23.94
CA SER A 199 7.80 -3.62 -25.00
C SER A 199 6.60 -4.37 -25.58
N ARG A 200 6.60 -5.71 -25.53
CA ARG A 200 5.49 -6.58 -25.94
C ARG A 200 4.38 -6.69 -24.90
N CYS A 201 4.66 -6.32 -23.65
CA CYS A 201 3.69 -6.29 -22.57
C CYS A 201 2.91 -4.97 -22.57
N VAL A 202 1.58 -5.03 -22.55
CA VAL A 202 0.71 -3.82 -22.51
C VAL A 202 1.00 -2.96 -21.28
N LYS A 203 1.37 -3.59 -20.16
CA LYS A 203 1.75 -2.94 -18.91
C LYS A 203 3.20 -3.26 -18.57
N GLY A 204 4.11 -2.86 -19.45
CA GLY A 204 5.55 -3.09 -19.28
C GLY A 204 6.25 -1.83 -18.76
N VAL A 205 7.17 -1.99 -17.82
CA VAL A 205 8.05 -0.92 -17.33
C VAL A 205 9.48 -1.45 -17.30
N PHE A 206 10.39 -0.72 -17.91
CA PHE A 206 11.81 -1.03 -17.93
C PHE A 206 12.61 0.13 -17.36
N GLY A 207 13.59 -0.13 -16.50
CA GLY A 207 14.38 0.94 -15.90
C GLY A 207 15.56 0.46 -15.08
N THR A 208 16.31 1.43 -14.55
CA THR A 208 17.48 1.16 -13.72
C THR A 208 17.13 1.08 -12.24
N ALA A 209 17.95 0.35 -11.47
CA ALA A 209 17.83 0.31 -10.02
C ALA A 209 18.01 1.71 -9.39
N ALA A 210 18.85 2.57 -9.96
CA ALA A 210 19.05 3.94 -9.51
C ALA A 210 17.76 4.77 -9.57
N ALA A 211 17.10 4.79 -10.74
CA ALA A 211 15.85 5.50 -10.96
C ALA A 211 14.73 4.93 -10.08
N ALA A 212 14.65 3.60 -9.98
CA ALA A 212 13.66 2.91 -9.17
C ALA A 212 13.80 3.24 -7.67
N ILE A 213 15.02 3.29 -7.13
CA ILE A 213 15.30 3.67 -5.74
C ILE A 213 14.95 5.13 -5.51
N GLU A 214 15.37 6.04 -6.41
CA GLU A 214 15.04 7.47 -6.29
C GLU A 214 13.52 7.67 -6.28
N GLN A 215 12.79 6.99 -7.17
CA GLN A 215 11.33 7.04 -7.20
C GLN A 215 10.70 6.45 -5.93
N ALA A 216 11.24 5.35 -5.39
CA ALA A 216 10.75 4.73 -4.17
C ALA A 216 10.98 5.60 -2.92
N LEU A 217 12.04 6.40 -2.90
CA LEU A 217 12.32 7.37 -1.83
C LEU A 217 11.39 8.59 -1.86
N LYS A 218 10.81 8.92 -3.02
CA LYS A 218 9.82 9.99 -3.11
C LYS A 218 8.55 9.54 -2.39
N PRO A 219 8.06 10.30 -1.41
CA PRO A 219 6.85 9.91 -0.68
C PRO A 219 5.69 9.75 -1.67
N PRO A 220 5.01 8.59 -1.68
CA PRO A 220 3.89 8.38 -2.57
C PRO A 220 2.81 9.40 -2.23
N MET A 221 2.35 10.13 -3.22
CA MET A 221 1.16 10.96 -3.06
C MET A 221 -0.01 10.02 -2.80
N LYS A 222 -0.39 9.87 -1.53
CA LYS A 222 -1.57 9.08 -1.17
C LYS A 222 -2.76 9.70 -1.89
N PRO A 223 -3.50 8.94 -2.71
CA PRO A 223 -4.75 9.41 -3.25
C PRO A 223 -5.70 9.63 -2.09
N ILE A 224 -5.75 10.86 -1.60
CA ILE A 224 -6.68 11.25 -0.55
C ILE A 224 -8.03 11.34 -1.22
N ARG A 225 -8.98 10.51 -0.78
CA ARG A 225 -10.36 10.67 -1.23
C ARG A 225 -10.81 12.08 -0.87
N PRO A 226 -11.24 12.86 -1.86
CA PRO A 226 -11.70 14.22 -1.60
C PRO A 226 -12.89 14.15 -0.61
N TYR A 227 -12.79 14.90 0.48
CA TYR A 227 -13.89 14.99 1.45
C TYR A 227 -14.86 16.07 0.96
N LEU A 228 -16.04 15.63 0.56
CA LEU A 228 -17.13 16.52 0.15
C LEU A 228 -17.59 17.33 1.37
N THR A 229 -17.49 18.66 1.29
CA THR A 229 -17.90 19.58 2.36
C THR A 229 -19.20 20.29 2.08
N TYR A 230 -19.56 20.38 0.80
CA TYR A 230 -20.82 20.96 0.34
C TYR A 230 -21.17 20.40 -1.04
N GLU A 231 -22.44 20.12 -1.24
CA GLU A 231 -23.05 19.78 -2.53
C GLU A 231 -24.39 20.50 -2.61
N GLY A 232 -24.55 21.32 -3.63
CA GLY A 232 -25.76 22.11 -3.85
C GLY A 232 -25.51 23.33 -4.72
N PRO A 233 -26.52 24.18 -4.90
CA PRO A 233 -26.40 25.34 -5.74
C PRO A 233 -25.51 26.43 -5.12
N LEU A 234 -24.68 27.03 -5.97
CA LEU A 234 -24.03 28.33 -5.74
C LEU A 234 -24.94 29.39 -6.35
N GLU A 235 -25.48 30.25 -5.52
CA GLU A 235 -26.51 31.20 -5.92
C GLU A 235 -25.95 32.65 -5.94
N LEU A 236 -26.23 33.37 -6.98
CA LEU A 236 -26.06 34.82 -7.09
C LEU A 236 -27.40 35.49 -7.27
N GLY A 237 -27.82 36.24 -6.28
CA GLY A 237 -29.17 36.85 -6.24
C GLY A 237 -30.20 35.96 -5.50
N ASP A 238 -31.42 36.44 -5.40
CA ASP A 238 -32.54 35.74 -4.76
C ASP A 238 -33.42 35.10 -5.82
N ILE A 239 -33.26 33.80 -6.06
CA ILE A 239 -34.04 33.05 -7.06
C ILE A 239 -35.55 33.11 -6.77
N ARG A 240 -35.96 33.22 -5.49
CA ARG A 240 -37.38 33.26 -5.11
C ARG A 240 -38.05 34.60 -5.45
N LYS A 241 -37.26 35.69 -5.33
CA LYS A 241 -37.77 37.05 -5.61
C LYS A 241 -37.57 37.48 -7.07
N TYR A 242 -36.45 37.07 -7.65
CA TYR A 242 -36.03 37.54 -8.99
C TYR A 242 -35.50 36.37 -9.82
N PRO A 243 -36.37 35.42 -10.25
CA PRO A 243 -35.95 34.23 -10.95
C PRO A 243 -35.20 34.51 -12.26
N ASP A 244 -35.59 35.58 -12.96
CA ASP A 244 -35.01 35.94 -14.27
C ASP A 244 -33.63 36.64 -14.18
N SER A 245 -33.27 37.14 -12.99
CA SER A 245 -32.01 37.86 -12.77
C SER A 245 -31.03 37.11 -11.85
N ALA A 246 -31.46 36.01 -11.29
CA ALA A 246 -30.61 35.20 -10.41
C ALA A 246 -29.90 34.10 -11.19
N ILE A 247 -28.67 33.79 -10.80
CA ILE A 247 -27.87 32.73 -11.40
C ILE A 247 -27.68 31.64 -10.35
N SER A 248 -27.93 30.38 -10.74
CA SER A 248 -27.70 29.20 -9.91
C SER A 248 -26.82 28.22 -10.66
N ILE A 249 -25.76 27.74 -10.00
CA ILE A 249 -24.82 26.76 -10.56
C ILE A 249 -24.62 25.64 -9.53
N ASP A 250 -24.90 24.40 -9.93
CA ASP A 250 -24.65 23.26 -9.05
C ASP A 250 -23.16 23.05 -8.86
N VAL A 251 -22.70 23.08 -7.60
CA VAL A 251 -21.29 22.97 -7.24
C VAL A 251 -21.03 21.91 -6.16
N LYS A 252 -19.86 21.31 -6.23
CA LYS A 252 -19.33 20.45 -5.19
C LYS A 252 -18.06 21.08 -4.62
N ARG A 253 -18.01 21.27 -3.30
CA ARG A 253 -16.87 21.87 -2.62
C ARG A 253 -16.05 20.80 -1.88
N TYR A 254 -14.75 20.83 -2.13
CA TYR A 254 -13.78 19.94 -1.50
C TYR A 254 -12.64 20.75 -0.86
N PHE A 255 -12.01 20.20 0.17
CA PHE A 255 -10.76 20.78 0.67
C PHE A 255 -9.63 20.56 -0.36
N LYS A 256 -8.93 21.63 -0.72
CA LYS A 256 -7.74 21.56 -1.59
C LYS A 256 -6.55 20.95 -0.85
N THR A 257 -6.34 21.37 0.39
CA THR A 257 -5.21 20.93 1.22
C THR A 257 -5.70 20.59 2.62
N LYS A 258 -5.09 19.56 3.23
CA LYS A 258 -5.30 19.22 4.63
C LYS A 258 -3.94 18.93 5.26
N ARG A 259 -3.69 19.54 6.42
CA ARG A 259 -2.48 19.24 7.19
C ARG A 259 -2.50 17.77 7.63
N ALA A 260 -1.52 16.98 7.21
CA ALA A 260 -1.33 15.63 7.71
C ALA A 260 -0.95 15.68 9.20
N LYS A 261 -1.62 14.85 9.99
CA LYS A 261 -1.26 14.63 11.40
C LYS A 261 -0.56 13.28 11.49
N PRO A 262 0.55 13.16 12.23
CA PRO A 262 1.15 11.86 12.48
C PRO A 262 0.15 10.96 13.21
N PRO A 263 0.18 9.64 13.01
CA PRO A 263 -0.64 8.72 13.76
C PRO A 263 -0.26 8.82 15.25
N SER A 264 -1.27 8.84 16.11
CA SER A 264 -1.07 8.80 17.56
C SER A 264 -1.15 7.36 18.06
N ALA A 265 -0.32 7.02 19.03
CA ALA A 265 -0.42 5.75 19.71
C ALA A 265 -1.73 5.67 20.51
N ASN A 266 -2.42 4.54 20.41
CA ASN A 266 -3.66 4.26 21.15
C ASN A 266 -3.38 3.26 22.27
N LEU A 267 -4.24 3.23 23.25
CA LEU A 267 -4.21 2.24 24.30
C LEU A 267 -4.90 0.96 23.85
N PHE A 268 -4.31 -0.19 24.17
CA PHE A 268 -4.83 -1.52 23.91
C PHE A 268 -4.81 -2.33 25.21
N VAL A 269 -5.57 -3.41 25.25
CA VAL A 269 -5.62 -4.33 26.40
C VAL A 269 -4.92 -5.63 26.04
N LEU A 270 -4.09 -6.15 26.93
CA LEU A 270 -3.51 -7.49 26.81
C LEU A 270 -4.62 -8.53 26.95
N ARG A 271 -4.69 -9.48 26.02
CA ARG A 271 -5.68 -10.57 26.04
C ARG A 271 -5.46 -11.51 27.20
N THR A 272 -4.21 -11.75 27.56
CA THR A 272 -3.85 -12.60 28.71
C THR A 272 -3.31 -11.72 29.84
N PRO A 273 -3.96 -11.70 31.01
CA PRO A 273 -3.43 -10.96 32.16
C PRO A 273 -2.07 -11.55 32.53
N ILE A 274 -1.08 -10.69 32.67
CA ILE A 274 0.26 -11.08 33.13
C ILE A 274 0.14 -11.43 34.61
N ALA A 275 0.46 -12.67 34.97
CA ALA A 275 0.56 -13.07 36.38
C ALA A 275 1.59 -12.15 37.09
N ASP A 276 1.34 -11.79 38.35
CA ASP A 276 2.13 -10.81 39.08
C ASP A 276 3.62 -11.19 39.21
N ASP A 277 3.93 -12.47 39.11
CA ASP A 277 5.31 -13.00 39.14
C ASP A 277 6.11 -12.80 37.86
N MET A 278 5.48 -12.36 36.76
CA MET A 278 6.12 -12.16 35.45
C MET A 278 6.17 -10.69 35.01
N LYS A 279 6.20 -9.74 35.92
CA LYS A 279 6.41 -8.31 35.60
C LYS A 279 7.89 -8.01 35.29
N SER A 280 8.58 -8.89 34.56
CA SER A 280 9.90 -8.57 34.02
C SER A 280 9.77 -7.59 32.87
N LYS A 281 10.56 -6.52 32.92
CA LYS A 281 10.58 -5.39 31.99
C LYS A 281 10.95 -5.76 30.53
N ASP A 282 11.26 -7.03 30.26
CA ASP A 282 11.89 -7.51 29.04
C ASP A 282 10.97 -8.37 28.15
N ARG A 283 9.67 -8.45 28.45
CA ARG A 283 8.74 -9.20 27.59
C ARG A 283 8.44 -8.39 26.34
N ILE A 284 8.81 -8.92 25.19
CA ILE A 284 8.36 -8.42 23.87
C ILE A 284 6.87 -8.74 23.76
N ILE A 285 6.03 -7.70 23.77
CA ILE A 285 4.58 -7.81 23.56
C ILE A 285 4.36 -7.91 22.07
N ASP A 286 3.82 -9.05 21.61
CA ASP A 286 3.47 -9.24 20.22
C ASP A 286 2.13 -8.58 19.90
N GLY A 287 1.94 -8.14 18.66
CA GLY A 287 0.70 -7.48 18.23
C GLY A 287 -0.55 -8.36 18.38
N GLU A 288 -0.38 -9.68 18.36
CA GLU A 288 -1.46 -10.66 18.57
C GLU A 288 -1.95 -10.73 20.01
N ASP A 289 -1.11 -10.34 20.98
CA ASP A 289 -1.46 -10.29 22.39
C ASP A 289 -2.35 -9.09 22.76
N LEU A 290 -2.56 -8.16 21.83
CA LEU A 290 -3.27 -6.91 22.06
C LEU A 290 -4.70 -6.96 21.48
N SER A 291 -5.67 -6.46 22.25
CA SER A 291 -7.02 -6.23 21.77
C SER A 291 -7.42 -4.77 21.83
N THR A 292 -8.24 -4.37 20.86
CA THR A 292 -8.79 -3.01 20.78
C THR A 292 -9.76 -2.76 21.92
N ILE A 293 -9.67 -1.56 22.51
CA ILE A 293 -10.63 -1.09 23.51
C ILE A 293 -11.63 -0.11 22.88
N ARG A 294 -12.83 -0.10 23.41
CA ARG A 294 -13.83 0.93 23.12
C ARG A 294 -14.14 1.68 24.40
N ASN A 295 -14.16 3.01 24.34
CA ASN A 295 -14.59 3.82 25.46
C ASN A 295 -16.12 3.67 25.63
N ALA A 296 -16.55 3.30 26.82
CA ALA A 296 -17.93 3.34 27.23
C ALA A 296 -18.15 4.53 28.18
N ARG A 297 -19.28 5.23 28.03
CA ARG A 297 -19.67 6.29 28.97
C ARG A 297 -20.65 5.73 29.96
N THR A 298 -20.35 5.88 31.25
CA THR A 298 -21.30 5.63 32.37
C THR A 298 -21.77 6.96 32.93
N TYR A 299 -23.04 7.05 33.23
CA TYR A 299 -23.63 8.23 33.85
C TYR A 299 -23.85 7.96 35.32
N LYS A 300 -23.50 8.92 36.17
CA LYS A 300 -23.62 8.80 37.62
C LYS A 300 -24.33 10.02 38.17
N VAL A 301 -25.20 9.80 39.17
CA VAL A 301 -25.87 10.83 39.96
C VAL A 301 -25.39 10.75 41.40
N ASP A 302 -25.24 11.92 42.04
CA ASP A 302 -24.88 11.96 43.46
C ASP A 302 -26.07 11.47 44.32
N ASP A 303 -25.84 10.40 45.07
CA ASP A 303 -26.83 9.78 45.97
C ASP A 303 -26.12 9.35 47.26
N PRO A 304 -26.40 10.04 48.38
CA PRO A 304 -25.77 9.76 49.69
C PRO A 304 -26.05 8.36 50.24
N SER A 305 -27.09 7.68 49.74
CA SER A 305 -27.47 6.33 50.19
C SER A 305 -26.58 5.22 49.64
N TYR A 306 -25.73 5.53 48.65
CA TYR A 306 -24.79 4.58 48.05
C TYR A 306 -23.40 4.64 48.70
N PRO A 307 -22.67 3.49 48.79
CA PRO A 307 -21.37 3.41 49.47
C PRO A 307 -20.29 4.36 48.96
N LEU A 308 -20.37 4.77 47.67
CA LEU A 308 -19.45 5.71 47.01
C LEU A 308 -20.08 7.09 46.82
N GLY A 309 -21.25 7.37 47.39
CA GLY A 309 -21.98 8.62 47.19
C GLY A 309 -22.50 8.85 45.79
N LYS A 310 -22.41 7.84 44.90
CA LYS A 310 -22.81 7.95 43.48
C LYS A 310 -23.54 6.70 43.02
N LYS A 311 -24.67 6.89 42.37
CA LYS A 311 -25.48 5.84 41.77
C LYS A 311 -25.32 5.85 40.25
N ASP A 312 -25.16 4.68 39.64
CA ASP A 312 -25.16 4.54 38.20
C ASP A 312 -26.56 4.73 37.62
N VAL A 313 -26.64 5.48 36.51
CA VAL A 313 -27.89 5.82 35.82
C VAL A 313 -27.87 5.22 34.43
N ASN A 314 -28.94 4.53 34.04
CA ASN A 314 -29.08 3.98 32.70
C ASN A 314 -29.32 5.09 31.67
N LEU A 315 -28.90 4.82 30.41
CA LEU A 315 -29.05 5.76 29.30
C LEU A 315 -30.55 6.12 29.06
N GLU A 316 -31.45 5.18 29.35
CA GLU A 316 -32.89 5.31 29.15
C GLU A 316 -33.55 6.27 30.18
N ASP A 317 -32.93 6.42 31.35
CA ASP A 317 -33.39 7.31 32.41
C ASP A 317 -32.92 8.77 32.23
N LEU A 318 -32.15 9.05 31.17
CA LEU A 318 -31.64 10.41 30.90
C LEU A 318 -32.71 11.25 30.19
N ALA A 319 -33.09 12.36 30.82
CA ALA A 319 -33.93 13.38 30.21
C ALA A 319 -33.11 14.60 29.78
N ARG A 320 -33.55 15.30 28.74
CA ARG A 320 -32.95 16.55 28.32
C ARG A 320 -33.54 17.76 29.04
N GLY A 321 -32.69 18.73 29.32
CA GLY A 321 -33.11 19.98 29.90
C GLY A 321 -32.03 21.04 29.79
N TYR A 322 -32.43 22.30 29.99
CA TYR A 322 -31.52 23.44 30.11
C TYR A 322 -31.25 23.81 31.54
N LEU A 323 -29.96 24.02 31.87
CA LEU A 323 -29.62 24.57 33.19
C LEU A 323 -29.75 26.09 33.15
N TYR A 324 -30.70 26.62 33.93
CA TYR A 324 -30.90 28.05 34.11
C TYR A 324 -30.61 28.43 35.57
N GLY A 325 -29.42 28.96 35.81
CA GLY A 325 -28.93 29.17 37.16
C GLY A 325 -28.82 27.85 37.95
N ARG A 326 -29.63 27.69 39.01
CA ARG A 326 -29.71 26.44 39.81
C ARG A 326 -30.90 25.54 39.43
N THR A 327 -31.73 26.00 38.50
CA THR A 327 -32.97 25.30 38.10
C THR A 327 -32.77 24.60 36.78
N ILE A 328 -33.21 23.35 36.69
CA ILE A 328 -33.20 22.58 35.43
C ILE A 328 -34.58 22.70 34.80
N VAL A 329 -34.67 23.26 33.64
CA VAL A 329 -35.90 23.34 32.82
C VAL A 329 -35.98 22.12 31.94
N PRO A 330 -36.88 21.17 32.13
CA PRO A 330 -37.00 19.99 31.31
C PRO A 330 -37.46 20.39 29.91
N MET A 331 -36.98 19.64 28.90
CA MET A 331 -37.31 19.87 27.51
C MET A 331 -37.78 18.57 26.83
N ASN A 332 -38.99 18.60 26.33
CA ASN A 332 -39.54 17.48 25.59
C ASN A 332 -39.00 17.48 24.14
N LYS A 333 -39.01 16.31 23.50
CA LYS A 333 -38.57 16.20 22.06
C LYS A 333 -39.38 17.09 21.13
N ALA A 334 -40.66 17.29 21.42
CA ALA A 334 -41.53 18.17 20.64
C ALA A 334 -41.08 19.64 20.77
N ASP A 335 -40.78 20.09 21.99
CA ASP A 335 -40.33 21.47 22.26
C ASP A 335 -38.95 21.72 21.65
N GLU A 336 -38.03 20.71 21.66
CA GLU A 336 -36.75 20.79 21.00
C GLU A 336 -36.90 21.01 19.48
N GLY A 337 -37.89 20.34 18.84
CA GLY A 337 -38.21 20.51 17.43
C GLY A 337 -38.69 21.92 17.08
N VAL A 338 -39.48 22.56 17.94
CA VAL A 338 -39.99 23.93 17.74
C VAL A 338 -38.90 24.98 17.95
N THR A 339 -38.02 24.76 18.93
CA THR A 339 -36.93 25.70 19.23
C THR A 339 -35.71 25.57 18.30
N LYS A 340 -35.62 24.48 17.57
CA LYS A 340 -34.51 24.19 16.70
C LYS A 340 -34.67 24.92 15.37
N PHE A 341 -33.92 26.01 15.19
CA PHE A 341 -33.84 26.67 13.88
C PHE A 341 -33.06 25.80 12.89
N ILE A 342 -33.78 25.20 11.94
CA ILE A 342 -33.17 24.39 10.89
C ILE A 342 -32.84 25.30 9.71
N THR A 343 -31.54 25.57 9.52
CA THR A 343 -31.06 26.26 8.33
C THR A 343 -30.84 25.30 7.18
N ILE A 344 -31.28 25.67 6.01
CA ILE A 344 -30.92 24.95 4.78
C ILE A 344 -29.46 25.33 4.47
N GLN A 345 -28.63 24.33 4.19
CA GLN A 345 -27.27 24.58 3.71
C GLN A 345 -27.35 25.29 2.35
N SER A 346 -26.87 26.53 2.29
CA SER A 346 -26.83 27.33 1.08
C SER A 346 -25.42 27.90 0.88
N PHE A 347 -25.06 28.14 -0.38
CA PHE A 347 -23.82 28.78 -0.76
C PHE A 347 -24.13 29.97 -1.66
N THR A 348 -24.22 31.16 -1.05
CA THR A 348 -24.66 32.36 -1.73
C THR A 348 -23.48 33.33 -1.90
N ILE A 349 -23.33 33.90 -3.09
CA ILE A 349 -22.33 34.93 -3.39
C ILE A 349 -22.79 36.24 -2.76
N ILE A 350 -22.01 36.75 -1.80
CA ILE A 350 -22.32 38.01 -1.10
C ILE A 350 -21.79 39.21 -1.88
N GLY A 351 -20.68 39.03 -2.64
CA GLY A 351 -20.07 40.13 -3.39
C GLY A 351 -18.80 39.72 -4.09
N PHE A 352 -18.24 40.64 -4.86
CA PHE A 352 -17.00 40.45 -5.61
C PHE A 352 -15.94 41.40 -5.12
N VAL A 353 -14.70 40.91 -4.99
CA VAL A 353 -13.52 41.73 -4.66
C VAL A 353 -12.65 41.84 -5.91
N PRO A 354 -12.27 43.05 -6.34
CA PRO A 354 -11.37 43.22 -7.48
C PRO A 354 -9.99 42.58 -7.23
N CYS A 355 -9.41 41.96 -8.26
CA CYS A 355 -8.15 41.20 -8.17
C CYS A 355 -6.98 41.99 -7.56
N HIS A 356 -6.96 43.33 -7.78
CA HIS A 356 -5.91 44.20 -7.21
C HIS A 356 -6.07 44.51 -5.72
N LYS A 357 -7.15 44.00 -5.07
CA LYS A 357 -7.40 44.16 -3.62
C LYS A 357 -7.27 42.83 -2.85
N VAL A 358 -6.89 41.73 -3.52
CA VAL A 358 -6.55 40.46 -2.97
C VAL A 358 -5.04 40.30 -2.99
#